data_fc69344e92bc4d7489d84453b85ce375
#
_entry.id   fc69344e92bc4d7489d84453b85ce375
#
_cell.length_a   1.000
_cell.length_b   1.000
_cell.length_c   1.000
_cell.angle_alpha   90.00
_cell.angle_beta   90.00
_cell.angle_gamma   90.00
#
_symmetry.space_group_name_H-M   'P 1'
#
loop_
_entity.id
_entity.type
_entity.pdbx_description
1 polymer ?
#
loop_
_entity_poly.entity_id
_entity_poly.type
_entity_poly.pdbx_seq_one_letter_code
_entity_poly.pdbx_strand_id
1 'polypeptide(L)'
;MHNDGLVYFPIDDSERGLLVQNHEYTDDVLLFTDGVANWNQEKTNKSLNAHGVGIVEVVKRGHGRDANDDDDDDRRERRVRNKWRVVKRSKYNRRITGMTPIAMGGPAAGDPRLMTSADPTGKLALGTLNNCAMGFTPWGTYLACEENFNGYFRKTGTQTELERRYGITANGFGYLWHTTDKRFSVDQEPNEPNRFGWVVEIDPFDPESTPVKRTALGRFKHEGAWVQEARDGRVVVYSGDDEQFEYIYRFVSALPWRKARKQGKHPLDEGTLYVGKFNADGSGEWLPLTPSNPALAGWSMNDILINTRGAADLAGATKMDRPEWIDTFPDQLTAVATLTNNSRRGSVGFAPTDAANPRAPNPYGHIIRWYYRNDWTENTFGWDIFALAGDPANPATGSTIAGDKYGSPDGIYVAPSGRLWIQTDVSGSTINAGAYAGFGNNQMLCADPWTGETRRFLQGPNVCEITGAFVTPDEKTMFVGVQHPGEAPTGANDPANPKRFSSWPDGDLGGRPRSSTIVITKDDGGQIGS
;
A
#
# COMPACT_ATOMS: atom_id res chain seq x y z
N MET A 1 14.61 1.20 -6.60
CA MET A 1 13.63 1.42 -5.52
C MET A 1 12.30 1.64 -6.21
N HIS A 2 11.35 0.84 -5.86
CA HIS A 2 10.02 0.93 -6.43
C HIS A 2 9.16 1.76 -5.47
N ASN A 3 8.76 2.93 -5.92
CA ASN A 3 7.97 3.86 -5.10
C ASN A 3 6.50 3.50 -5.18
N ASP A 4 5.79 3.66 -4.07
CA ASP A 4 4.39 3.34 -3.94
C ASP A 4 3.63 4.41 -3.15
N GLY A 5 2.80 4.04 -2.19
CA GLY A 5 1.96 4.95 -1.43
C GLY A 5 2.67 6.23 -1.01
N LEU A 6 2.00 7.36 -1.19
CA LEU A 6 2.55 8.66 -0.84
C LEU A 6 1.49 9.58 -0.23
N VAL A 7 1.94 10.49 0.65
CA VAL A 7 1.12 11.56 1.24
C VAL A 7 1.91 12.87 1.24
N TYR A 8 1.23 13.95 0.93
CA TYR A 8 1.73 15.30 1.14
C TYR A 8 1.24 15.86 2.48
N PHE A 9 2.17 16.15 3.40
CA PHE A 9 1.89 16.79 4.68
C PHE A 9 2.23 18.28 4.59
N PRO A 10 1.25 19.19 4.65
CA PRO A 10 1.50 20.61 4.48
C PRO A 10 2.31 21.19 5.65
N ILE A 11 3.31 22.01 5.33
CA ILE A 11 4.01 22.91 6.28
C ILE A 11 3.48 24.32 6.07
N ASP A 12 3.35 24.74 4.82
CA ASP A 12 2.84 26.02 4.39
C ASP A 12 1.82 25.79 3.28
N ASP A 13 0.66 25.30 3.72
CA ASP A 13 -0.50 24.97 2.91
C ASP A 13 -0.13 24.19 1.63
N SER A 14 -0.41 24.75 0.45
CA SER A 14 -0.19 24.12 -0.87
C SER A 14 1.13 24.48 -1.54
N GLU A 15 2.03 25.18 -0.86
CA GLU A 15 3.27 25.69 -1.46
C GLU A 15 4.53 25.02 -0.89
N ARG A 16 4.46 24.43 0.30
CA ARG A 16 5.56 23.75 0.99
C ARG A 16 5.05 22.66 1.90
N GLY A 17 5.66 21.48 1.86
CA GLY A 17 5.26 20.35 2.70
C GLY A 17 6.27 19.24 2.72
N LEU A 18 5.95 18.18 3.44
CA LEU A 18 6.70 16.93 3.43
C LEU A 18 6.00 15.96 2.50
N LEU A 19 6.71 15.46 1.52
CA LEU A 19 6.28 14.32 0.73
C LEU A 19 6.85 13.06 1.38
N VAL A 20 5.95 12.22 1.88
CA VAL A 20 6.27 10.94 2.48
C VAL A 20 5.89 9.86 1.50
N GLN A 21 6.82 8.96 1.18
CA GLN A 21 6.61 7.97 0.13
C GLN A 21 7.22 6.62 0.50
N ASN A 22 6.47 5.56 0.27
CA ASN A 22 6.90 4.19 0.37
C ASN A 22 7.90 3.83 -0.73
N HIS A 23 8.79 2.91 -0.42
CA HIS A 23 9.69 2.22 -1.35
C HIS A 23 9.53 0.73 -1.11
N GLU A 24 8.68 0.13 -1.88
CA GLU A 24 8.14 -1.20 -1.66
C GLU A 24 9.19 -2.29 -1.78
N TYR A 25 9.74 -2.49 -2.98
CA TYR A 25 10.71 -3.55 -3.24
C TYR A 25 11.84 -3.10 -4.18
N THR A 26 12.72 -4.02 -4.55
CA THR A 26 13.82 -3.79 -5.49
C THR A 26 13.90 -4.91 -6.52
N ASP A 27 14.22 -4.54 -7.75
CA ASP A 27 14.80 -5.48 -8.72
C ASP A 27 16.30 -5.53 -8.50
N ASP A 28 16.77 -6.54 -7.77
CA ASP A 28 18.19 -6.69 -7.45
C ASP A 28 19.05 -6.93 -8.71
N VAL A 29 18.47 -7.41 -9.81
CA VAL A 29 19.17 -7.54 -11.09
C VAL A 29 19.50 -6.17 -11.69
N LEU A 30 18.58 -5.20 -11.58
CA LEU A 30 18.80 -3.83 -12.02
C LEU A 30 19.51 -2.94 -10.97
N LEU A 31 19.45 -3.30 -9.69
CA LEU A 31 20.06 -2.53 -8.62
C LEU A 31 21.60 -2.56 -8.65
N PHE A 32 22.19 -3.65 -9.21
CA PHE A 32 23.63 -3.87 -9.29
C PHE A 32 24.10 -4.02 -10.75
N THR A 33 25.34 -3.60 -11.02
CA THR A 33 25.93 -3.64 -12.36
C THR A 33 26.18 -5.07 -12.86
N ASP A 34 26.43 -6.00 -11.94
CA ASP A 34 26.60 -7.42 -12.18
C ASP A 34 25.37 -8.25 -11.78
N GLY A 35 24.23 -7.59 -11.56
CA GLY A 35 23.01 -8.24 -11.11
C GLY A 35 23.21 -8.98 -9.79
N VAL A 36 22.63 -10.16 -9.68
CA VAL A 36 22.73 -11.00 -8.48
C VAL A 36 24.01 -11.84 -8.40
N ALA A 37 24.92 -11.74 -9.40
CA ALA A 37 26.19 -12.44 -9.36
C ALA A 37 27.05 -11.96 -8.18
N ASN A 38 27.92 -12.84 -7.66
CA ASN A 38 28.83 -12.51 -6.54
C ASN A 38 28.12 -11.88 -5.33
N TRP A 39 26.96 -12.42 -4.96
CA TRP A 39 26.16 -11.89 -3.85
C TRP A 39 26.97 -11.87 -2.55
N ASN A 40 26.86 -10.78 -1.80
CA ASN A 40 27.63 -10.54 -0.58
C ASN A 40 26.84 -9.62 0.38
N GLN A 41 27.41 -9.36 1.56
CA GLN A 41 26.78 -8.53 2.60
C GLN A 41 26.51 -7.09 2.14
N GLU A 42 27.38 -6.51 1.31
CA GLU A 42 27.19 -5.13 0.81
C GLU A 42 25.97 -5.05 -0.09
N LYS A 43 25.76 -6.04 -0.97
CA LYS A 43 24.56 -6.14 -1.82
C LYS A 43 23.29 -6.29 -0.97
N THR A 44 23.31 -7.16 0.03
CA THR A 44 22.21 -7.31 0.97
C THR A 44 21.88 -6.00 1.67
N ASN A 45 22.89 -5.33 2.23
CA ASN A 45 22.70 -4.04 2.91
C ASN A 45 22.15 -2.97 1.97
N LYS A 46 22.64 -2.90 0.72
CA LYS A 46 22.13 -1.94 -0.27
C LYS A 46 20.68 -2.23 -0.64
N SER A 47 20.32 -3.49 -0.87
CA SER A 47 18.96 -3.90 -1.18
C SER A 47 18.02 -3.59 -0.01
N LEU A 48 18.37 -3.95 1.24
CA LEU A 48 17.62 -3.60 2.44
C LEU A 48 17.44 -2.08 2.62
N ASN A 49 18.49 -1.28 2.37
CA ASN A 49 18.42 0.17 2.49
C ASN A 49 17.64 0.84 1.34
N ALA A 50 17.33 0.11 0.28
CA ALA A 50 16.49 0.58 -0.81
C ALA A 50 14.99 0.43 -0.52
N HIS A 51 14.60 -0.40 0.46
CA HIS A 51 13.23 -0.55 0.95
C HIS A 51 12.85 0.51 1.99
N GLY A 52 11.57 0.57 2.31
CA GLY A 52 11.04 1.34 3.44
C GLY A 52 10.40 2.66 3.03
N VAL A 53 10.66 3.76 3.75
CA VAL A 53 9.96 5.04 3.57
C VAL A 53 10.95 6.18 3.40
N GLY A 54 10.68 7.06 2.42
CA GLY A 54 11.39 8.33 2.22
C GLY A 54 10.54 9.50 2.70
N ILE A 55 11.13 10.42 3.45
CA ILE A 55 10.53 11.70 3.83
C ILE A 55 11.39 12.79 3.23
N VAL A 56 10.80 13.64 2.41
CA VAL A 56 11.51 14.77 1.79
C VAL A 56 10.67 16.03 1.87
N GLU A 57 11.31 17.13 2.22
CA GLU A 57 10.67 18.43 2.14
C GLU A 57 10.67 18.90 0.68
N VAL A 58 9.48 19.31 0.22
CA VAL A 58 9.25 19.84 -1.12
C VAL A 58 8.68 21.25 -1.04
N VAL A 59 9.08 22.11 -1.98
CA VAL A 59 8.60 23.49 -2.06
C VAL A 59 8.37 23.89 -3.51
N LYS A 60 7.31 24.64 -3.74
CA LYS A 60 6.98 25.23 -5.05
C LYS A 60 7.85 26.44 -5.33
N ARG A 61 8.42 26.54 -6.51
CA ARG A 61 9.31 27.68 -6.88
C ARG A 61 8.54 29.00 -6.80
N GLY A 62 9.15 29.99 -6.16
CA GLY A 62 8.57 31.31 -5.93
C GLY A 62 8.12 31.54 -4.50
N HIS A 63 8.01 30.50 -3.68
CA HIS A 63 7.73 30.57 -2.25
C HIS A 63 9.01 30.35 -1.44
N GLY A 64 9.35 31.32 -0.58
CA GLY A 64 10.52 31.27 0.32
C GLY A 64 11.86 31.49 -0.40
N ARG A 65 12.48 32.63 -0.15
CA ARG A 65 13.90 32.86 -0.49
C ARG A 65 14.74 32.19 0.59
N ASP A 66 15.11 30.93 0.41
CA ASP A 66 16.26 30.40 1.12
C ASP A 66 17.53 30.93 0.45
N ALA A 67 18.25 31.84 1.15
CA ALA A 67 19.41 32.55 0.66
C ALA A 67 20.68 31.69 0.44
N ASN A 68 20.57 30.36 0.49
CA ASN A 68 21.68 29.42 0.44
C ASN A 68 21.63 28.37 -0.67
N ASP A 69 20.73 28.49 -1.65
CA ASP A 69 20.66 27.59 -2.80
C ASP A 69 21.30 28.26 -4.03
N ASP A 70 22.64 28.43 -4.01
CA ASP A 70 23.48 28.74 -5.16
C ASP A 70 23.67 27.46 -6.01
N ASP A 71 22.62 26.94 -6.66
CA ASP A 71 22.77 25.99 -7.76
C ASP A 71 22.84 26.77 -9.09
N ASP A 72 24.02 26.77 -9.72
CA ASP A 72 24.38 27.44 -10.99
C ASP A 72 23.56 26.98 -12.21
N ASP A 73 22.63 26.03 -12.06
CA ASP A 73 21.74 25.52 -13.10
C ASP A 73 20.53 26.43 -13.42
N ASP A 74 20.33 27.51 -12.65
CA ASP A 74 19.14 28.37 -12.73
C ASP A 74 19.09 29.27 -13.98
N ARG A 75 20.16 29.37 -14.76
CA ARG A 75 20.19 30.30 -15.93
C ARG A 75 19.45 29.80 -17.16
N ARG A 76 19.21 28.50 -17.31
CA ARG A 76 18.46 27.92 -18.45
C ARG A 76 16.97 27.71 -18.18
N GLU A 77 16.52 27.74 -16.92
CA GLU A 77 15.17 27.31 -16.52
C GLU A 77 14.20 28.46 -16.16
N ARG A 78 14.47 29.70 -16.51
CA ARG A 78 13.61 30.87 -16.18
C ARG A 78 12.18 30.84 -16.77
N ARG A 79 11.77 29.78 -17.46
CA ARG A 79 10.46 29.74 -18.18
C ARG A 79 9.37 28.88 -17.56
N VAL A 80 9.59 28.17 -16.45
CA VAL A 80 8.53 27.30 -15.88
C VAL A 80 8.11 27.83 -14.50
N ARG A 81 7.04 28.61 -14.49
CA ARG A 81 6.27 28.95 -13.28
C ARG A 81 5.59 27.66 -12.80
N ASN A 82 5.68 27.26 -11.56
CA ASN A 82 5.05 26.09 -10.93
C ASN A 82 5.91 24.81 -10.80
N LYS A 83 7.22 24.88 -10.86
CA LYS A 83 8.05 23.71 -10.55
C LYS A 83 8.18 23.51 -9.05
N TRP A 84 7.97 22.28 -8.61
CA TRP A 84 8.35 21.82 -7.29
C TRP A 84 9.82 21.41 -7.24
N ARG A 85 10.46 21.57 -6.08
CA ARG A 85 11.82 21.10 -5.84
C ARG A 85 11.96 20.49 -4.45
N VAL A 86 12.88 19.55 -4.30
CA VAL A 86 13.28 19.00 -3.00
C VAL A 86 14.20 19.99 -2.30
N VAL A 87 13.95 20.26 -1.02
CA VAL A 87 14.83 21.04 -0.14
C VAL A 87 15.93 20.11 0.38
N LYS A 88 17.07 20.07 -0.32
CA LYS A 88 18.15 19.07 -0.09
C LYS A 88 18.69 19.05 1.35
N ARG A 89 18.74 20.18 2.04
CA ARG A 89 19.28 20.31 3.41
C ARG A 89 18.20 20.51 4.47
N SER A 90 16.99 20.02 4.21
CA SER A 90 15.92 20.07 5.20
C SER A 90 16.25 19.19 6.40
N LYS A 91 15.95 19.70 7.59
CA LYS A 91 16.02 18.92 8.84
C LYS A 91 15.05 17.74 8.88
N TYR A 92 14.01 17.78 8.06
CA TYR A 92 12.99 16.73 7.99
C TYR A 92 13.36 15.57 7.07
N ASN A 93 14.33 15.76 6.16
CA ASN A 93 14.70 14.71 5.21
C ASN A 93 15.22 13.48 5.94
N ARG A 94 14.55 12.34 5.72
CA ARG A 94 14.83 11.11 6.46
C ARG A 94 14.56 9.88 5.60
N ARG A 95 15.32 8.82 5.82
CA ARG A 95 15.05 7.47 5.31
C ARG A 95 14.80 6.52 6.46
N ILE A 96 13.71 5.77 6.36
CA ILE A 96 13.41 4.59 7.19
C ILE A 96 13.53 3.40 6.25
N THR A 97 14.32 2.39 6.62
CA THR A 97 14.74 1.32 5.70
C THR A 97 14.56 -0.06 6.32
N GLY A 98 14.87 -1.12 5.58
CA GLY A 98 14.97 -2.50 6.10
C GLY A 98 16.03 -2.67 7.21
N MET A 99 16.78 -1.62 7.56
CA MET A 99 17.81 -1.62 8.61
C MET A 99 17.52 -0.64 9.76
N THR A 100 16.42 0.10 9.71
CA THR A 100 16.07 1.07 10.76
C THR A 100 15.45 0.36 11.97
N PRO A 101 15.89 0.63 13.22
CA PRO A 101 15.21 0.12 14.39
C PRO A 101 13.77 0.66 14.51
N ILE A 102 12.80 -0.23 14.73
CA ILE A 102 11.37 0.09 14.81
C ILE A 102 10.80 -0.57 16.07
N ALA A 103 10.14 0.21 16.91
CA ALA A 103 9.49 -0.31 18.10
C ALA A 103 8.25 -1.15 17.74
N MET A 104 7.96 -2.18 18.56
CA MET A 104 6.70 -2.91 18.51
C MET A 104 5.74 -2.29 19.54
N GLY A 105 4.60 -1.77 19.10
CA GLY A 105 3.55 -1.20 19.95
C GLY A 105 2.28 -2.05 19.93
N GLY A 106 1.40 -1.83 20.91
CA GLY A 106 0.11 -2.52 21.00
C GLY A 106 0.19 -3.88 21.68
N PRO A 107 -0.91 -4.66 21.64
CA PRO A 107 -1.09 -5.86 22.51
C PRO A 107 -0.09 -6.99 22.25
N ALA A 108 0.37 -7.19 21.02
CA ALA A 108 1.28 -8.27 20.70
C ALA A 108 2.76 -7.93 21.01
N ALA A 109 3.09 -6.69 21.35
CA ALA A 109 4.46 -6.31 21.70
C ALA A 109 4.99 -7.13 22.89
N GLY A 110 6.12 -7.82 22.70
CA GLY A 110 6.70 -8.70 23.72
C GLY A 110 6.14 -10.13 23.75
N ASP A 111 5.26 -10.50 22.81
CA ASP A 111 4.82 -11.90 22.67
C ASP A 111 6.03 -12.79 22.34
N PRO A 112 6.14 -14.00 22.92
CA PRO A 112 7.24 -14.92 22.63
C PRO A 112 7.48 -15.20 21.14
N ARG A 113 6.44 -15.16 20.31
CA ARG A 113 6.53 -15.35 18.85
C ARG A 113 7.15 -14.17 18.11
N LEU A 114 7.38 -13.04 18.80
CA LEU A 114 8.08 -11.86 18.25
C LEU A 114 9.53 -11.77 18.78
N MET A 115 9.94 -12.65 19.70
CA MET A 115 11.29 -12.68 20.23
C MET A 115 12.24 -13.38 19.26
N THR A 116 13.42 -12.82 19.07
CA THR A 116 14.49 -13.36 18.21
C THR A 116 15.82 -13.39 18.97
N SER A 117 16.84 -14.00 18.38
CA SER A 117 18.17 -13.99 18.99
C SER A 117 18.75 -12.58 19.14
N ALA A 118 18.36 -11.65 18.27
CA ALA A 118 18.80 -10.25 18.29
C ALA A 118 17.95 -9.38 19.25
N ASP A 119 16.69 -9.73 19.46
CA ASP A 119 15.79 -9.04 20.38
C ASP A 119 15.00 -10.07 21.21
N PRO A 120 15.52 -10.51 22.37
CA PRO A 120 14.83 -11.43 23.25
C PRO A 120 13.64 -10.81 23.99
N THR A 121 13.37 -9.50 23.79
CA THR A 121 12.23 -8.82 24.40
C THR A 121 10.99 -8.83 23.52
N GLY A 122 11.14 -9.05 22.20
CA GLY A 122 10.06 -8.96 21.22
C GLY A 122 9.45 -7.57 21.06
N LYS A 123 10.22 -6.52 21.38
CA LYS A 123 9.76 -5.12 21.40
C LYS A 123 10.47 -4.21 20.41
N LEU A 124 11.49 -4.70 19.73
CA LEU A 124 12.28 -3.90 18.77
C LEU A 124 12.55 -4.73 17.51
N ALA A 125 11.86 -4.42 16.41
CA ALA A 125 12.13 -5.01 15.10
C ALA A 125 13.22 -4.22 14.37
N LEU A 126 13.99 -4.88 13.51
CA LEU A 126 14.92 -4.21 12.62
C LEU A 126 14.32 -4.15 11.22
N GLY A 127 13.92 -2.93 10.83
CA GLY A 127 13.45 -2.62 9.48
C GLY A 127 11.96 -2.74 9.23
N THR A 128 11.58 -2.16 8.10
CA THR A 128 10.29 -2.33 7.44
C THR A 128 10.51 -2.69 5.98
N LEU A 129 9.66 -3.56 5.43
CA LEU A 129 9.84 -4.17 4.13
C LEU A 129 8.52 -4.22 3.38
N ASN A 130 8.59 -4.14 2.05
CA ASN A 130 7.45 -4.20 1.15
C ASN A 130 6.35 -3.23 1.57
N ASN A 131 6.74 -1.95 1.70
CA ASN A 131 5.81 -0.89 2.05
C ASN A 131 5.08 -0.46 0.79
N CYS A 132 3.85 -0.95 0.65
CA CYS A 132 2.97 -0.75 -0.49
C CYS A 132 2.06 0.46 -0.28
N ALA A 133 0.79 0.25 -0.02
CA ALA A 133 -0.17 1.32 0.27
C ALA A 133 0.12 2.05 1.60
N MET A 134 -0.70 3.03 1.92
CA MET A 134 -0.47 3.93 3.04
C MET A 134 -1.75 4.35 3.76
N GLY A 135 -1.60 5.12 4.81
CA GLY A 135 -2.60 5.93 5.46
C GLY A 135 -1.96 7.12 6.17
N PHE A 136 -2.79 7.96 6.74
CA PHE A 136 -2.34 9.04 7.61
C PHE A 136 -3.37 9.31 8.71
N THR A 137 -2.89 9.81 9.84
CA THR A 137 -3.71 9.98 11.02
C THR A 137 -4.17 11.43 11.20
N PRO A 138 -5.28 11.68 11.91
CA PRO A 138 -5.71 13.04 12.22
C PRO A 138 -4.79 13.78 13.19
N TRP A 139 -3.77 13.11 13.75
CA TRP A 139 -2.72 13.75 14.55
C TRP A 139 -1.41 13.94 13.79
N GLY A 140 -1.40 13.75 12.46
CA GLY A 140 -0.32 14.14 11.57
C GLY A 140 0.78 13.11 11.38
N THR A 141 0.56 11.83 11.67
CA THR A 141 1.52 10.76 11.38
C THR A 141 1.18 10.00 10.11
N TYR A 142 2.20 9.45 9.46
CA TYR A 142 2.10 8.56 8.30
C TYR A 142 2.00 7.11 8.73
N LEU A 143 1.22 6.32 8.03
CA LEU A 143 1.06 4.88 8.21
C LEU A 143 1.59 4.17 6.97
N ALA A 144 2.72 3.49 7.08
CA ALA A 144 3.28 2.64 6.03
C ALA A 144 2.81 1.20 6.22
N CYS A 145 2.38 0.56 5.16
CA CYS A 145 1.77 -0.76 5.19
C CYS A 145 2.74 -1.82 4.69
N GLU A 146 3.05 -2.83 5.50
CA GLU A 146 3.89 -3.97 5.11
C GLU A 146 3.01 -5.01 4.41
N GLU A 147 3.23 -5.23 3.12
CA GLU A 147 2.39 -6.11 2.29
C GLU A 147 3.10 -7.45 2.04
N ASN A 148 3.79 -7.68 0.95
CA ASN A 148 4.38 -8.96 0.51
C ASN A 148 5.65 -9.37 1.30
N PHE A 149 5.68 -9.10 2.61
CA PHE A 149 6.83 -9.37 3.50
C PHE A 149 7.28 -10.84 3.48
N ASN A 150 6.37 -11.79 3.24
CA ASN A 150 6.65 -13.22 3.22
C ASN A 150 7.71 -13.61 2.18
N GLY A 151 7.79 -12.88 1.08
CA GLY A 151 8.68 -13.16 -0.04
C GLY A 151 10.17 -12.98 0.25
N TYR A 152 10.52 -12.26 1.32
CA TYR A 152 11.91 -12.05 1.72
C TYR A 152 12.48 -13.18 2.57
N PHE A 153 11.62 -14.01 3.17
CA PHE A 153 12.00 -15.08 4.09
C PHE A 153 12.04 -16.43 3.39
N ARG A 154 13.00 -17.28 3.78
CA ARG A 154 13.16 -18.63 3.22
C ARG A 154 13.08 -19.67 4.33
N LYS A 155 12.24 -20.70 4.08
CA LYS A 155 12.07 -21.86 4.95
C LYS A 155 12.35 -23.13 4.16
N THR A 156 13.47 -23.81 4.44
CA THR A 156 13.86 -25.07 3.76
C THR A 156 13.42 -26.30 4.52
N GLY A 157 13.26 -26.21 5.85
CA GLY A 157 12.72 -27.26 6.70
C GLY A 157 11.19 -27.36 6.63
N THR A 158 10.61 -28.19 7.50
CA THR A 158 9.17 -28.36 7.63
C THR A 158 8.51 -27.06 8.07
N GLN A 159 7.55 -26.58 7.29
CA GLN A 159 6.77 -25.40 7.63
C GLN A 159 5.77 -25.68 8.76
N THR A 160 5.63 -24.74 9.68
CA THR A 160 4.51 -24.67 10.60
C THR A 160 3.21 -24.31 9.86
N GLU A 161 2.06 -24.46 10.53
CA GLU A 161 0.78 -24.03 9.97
C GLU A 161 0.74 -22.52 9.73
N LEU A 162 1.27 -21.72 10.66
CA LEU A 162 1.36 -20.27 10.52
C LEU A 162 2.24 -19.87 9.33
N GLU A 163 3.40 -20.49 9.16
CA GLU A 163 4.29 -20.22 8.01
C GLU A 163 3.60 -20.55 6.67
N ARG A 164 2.85 -21.67 6.60
CA ARG A 164 2.06 -22.03 5.40
C ARG A 164 0.94 -21.03 5.14
N ARG A 165 0.20 -20.62 6.21
CA ARG A 165 -0.92 -19.67 6.08
C ARG A 165 -0.47 -18.31 5.55
N TYR A 166 0.77 -17.91 5.87
CA TYR A 166 1.36 -16.66 5.39
C TYR A 166 2.26 -16.81 4.16
N GLY A 167 2.31 -17.97 3.54
CA GLY A 167 3.04 -18.18 2.29
C GLY A 167 4.57 -18.09 2.43
N ILE A 168 5.13 -18.43 3.59
CA ILE A 168 6.58 -18.56 3.76
C ILE A 168 7.04 -19.83 3.06
N THR A 169 7.89 -19.72 2.04
CA THR A 169 8.28 -20.84 1.18
C THR A 169 9.80 -21.07 1.15
N ALA A 170 10.23 -22.16 0.51
CA ALA A 170 11.65 -22.46 0.35
C ALA A 170 12.38 -21.47 -0.58
N ASN A 171 11.67 -20.84 -1.49
CA ASN A 171 12.27 -19.95 -2.49
C ASN A 171 12.02 -18.45 -2.21
N GLY A 172 10.98 -18.10 -1.42
CA GLY A 172 10.53 -16.72 -1.29
C GLY A 172 10.29 -16.11 -2.68
N PHE A 173 10.61 -14.84 -2.84
CA PHE A 173 10.60 -14.13 -4.14
C PHE A 173 11.97 -14.11 -4.83
N GLY A 174 12.92 -14.94 -4.40
CA GLY A 174 14.23 -15.04 -5.03
C GLY A 174 15.32 -14.15 -4.44
N TYR A 175 15.02 -13.34 -3.44
CA TYR A 175 16.04 -12.55 -2.74
C TYR A 175 17.10 -13.44 -2.08
N LEU A 176 18.36 -13.05 -2.20
CA LEU A 176 19.49 -13.80 -1.67
C LEU A 176 19.94 -13.36 -0.27
N TRP A 177 19.16 -12.56 0.42
CA TRP A 177 19.51 -11.97 1.74
C TRP A 177 19.82 -13.03 2.80
N HIS A 178 19.10 -14.14 2.79
CA HIS A 178 19.31 -15.28 3.70
C HIS A 178 20.71 -15.88 3.64
N THR A 179 21.47 -15.61 2.57
CA THR A 179 22.84 -16.15 2.41
C THR A 179 23.87 -15.36 3.21
N THR A 180 23.53 -14.14 3.61
CA THR A 180 24.43 -13.24 4.32
C THR A 180 23.83 -12.65 5.61
N ASP A 181 22.50 -12.67 5.75
CA ASP A 181 21.79 -12.21 6.96
C ASP A 181 20.83 -13.33 7.44
N LYS A 182 21.14 -13.91 8.59
CA LYS A 182 20.37 -15.03 9.17
C LYS A 182 18.90 -14.67 9.48
N ARG A 183 18.55 -13.37 9.62
CA ARG A 183 17.17 -12.93 9.85
C ARG A 183 16.21 -13.46 8.78
N PHE A 184 16.69 -13.59 7.55
CA PHE A 184 15.89 -14.03 6.40
C PHE A 184 15.89 -15.55 6.19
N SER A 185 16.56 -16.31 7.08
CA SER A 185 16.50 -17.77 7.14
C SER A 185 15.59 -18.20 8.30
N VAL A 186 14.36 -18.61 8.00
CA VAL A 186 13.38 -19.02 9.01
C VAL A 186 13.80 -20.28 9.77
N ASP A 187 14.70 -21.06 9.18
CA ASP A 187 15.30 -22.21 9.87
C ASP A 187 16.28 -21.79 10.99
N GLN A 188 16.85 -20.57 10.90
CA GLN A 188 17.77 -20.01 11.91
C GLN A 188 17.07 -19.02 12.86
N GLU A 189 16.16 -18.18 12.34
CA GLU A 189 15.39 -17.19 13.11
C GLU A 189 13.89 -17.40 12.84
N PRO A 190 13.25 -18.40 13.45
CA PRO A 190 11.88 -18.83 13.11
C PRO A 190 10.82 -17.76 13.38
N ASN A 191 11.09 -16.84 14.30
CA ASN A 191 10.15 -15.78 14.68
C ASN A 191 10.32 -14.48 13.87
N GLU A 192 11.40 -14.32 13.13
CA GLU A 192 11.65 -13.06 12.41
C GLU A 192 10.52 -12.69 11.44
N PRO A 193 9.92 -13.61 10.65
CA PRO A 193 8.79 -13.27 9.79
C PRO A 193 7.57 -12.72 10.53
N ASN A 194 7.38 -13.08 11.82
CA ASN A 194 6.24 -12.61 12.61
C ASN A 194 6.37 -11.12 12.99
N ARG A 195 7.54 -10.54 12.81
CA ARG A 195 7.84 -9.13 13.09
C ARG A 195 7.49 -8.22 11.92
N PHE A 196 6.97 -8.79 10.82
CA PHE A 196 6.55 -8.12 9.60
C PHE A 196 5.10 -8.46 9.24
N GLY A 197 4.52 -7.66 8.35
CA GLY A 197 3.09 -7.72 8.02
C GLY A 197 2.26 -6.84 8.96
N TRP A 198 2.83 -5.73 9.40
CA TRP A 198 2.21 -4.76 10.29
C TRP A 198 2.10 -3.38 9.63
N VAL A 199 1.29 -2.51 10.21
CA VAL A 199 1.27 -1.09 9.87
C VAL A 199 2.32 -0.37 10.71
N VAL A 200 3.18 0.42 10.06
CA VAL A 200 4.27 1.18 10.69
C VAL A 200 3.88 2.66 10.76
N GLU A 201 3.71 3.17 11.96
CA GLU A 201 3.45 4.59 12.17
C GLU A 201 4.75 5.39 12.28
N ILE A 202 4.79 6.51 11.55
CA ILE A 202 5.97 7.38 11.41
C ILE A 202 5.52 8.82 11.60
N ASP A 203 6.20 9.57 12.47
CA ASP A 203 6.04 11.03 12.54
C ASP A 203 6.95 11.69 11.50
N PRO A 204 6.40 12.30 10.44
CA PRO A 204 7.19 12.94 9.40
C PRO A 204 7.80 14.26 9.84
N PHE A 205 7.28 14.89 10.90
CA PHE A 205 7.74 16.17 11.42
C PHE A 205 8.83 16.04 12.50
N ASP A 206 9.00 14.82 13.07
CA ASP A 206 10.05 14.53 14.04
C ASP A 206 11.04 13.49 13.47
N PRO A 207 12.16 13.94 12.86
CA PRO A 207 13.15 13.04 12.26
C PRO A 207 13.88 12.16 13.27
N GLU A 208 13.86 12.50 14.56
CA GLU A 208 14.51 11.73 15.63
C GLU A 208 13.56 10.70 16.27
N SER A 209 12.27 10.75 15.94
CA SER A 209 11.27 9.80 16.47
C SER A 209 11.56 8.36 16.03
N THR A 210 11.32 7.40 16.91
CA THR A 210 11.37 5.98 16.56
C THR A 210 10.04 5.56 15.93
N PRO A 211 10.02 5.02 14.70
CA PRO A 211 8.81 4.45 14.11
C PRO A 211 8.26 3.29 14.95
N VAL A 212 6.94 3.03 14.87
CA VAL A 212 6.28 2.01 15.67
C VAL A 212 5.38 1.12 14.82
N LYS A 213 5.56 -0.20 14.90
CA LYS A 213 4.63 -1.19 14.33
C LYS A 213 3.43 -1.33 15.24
N ARG A 214 2.21 -1.05 14.73
CA ARG A 214 0.96 -1.00 15.48
C ARG A 214 0.24 -2.34 15.47
N THR A 215 0.55 -3.21 16.42
CA THR A 215 0.10 -4.61 16.41
C THR A 215 -1.41 -4.80 16.62
N ALA A 216 -2.12 -3.82 17.17
CA ALA A 216 -3.58 -3.89 17.33
C ALA A 216 -4.34 -3.88 15.98
N LEU A 217 -3.68 -3.47 14.89
CA LEU A 217 -4.25 -3.48 13.54
C LEU A 217 -4.23 -4.87 12.89
N GLY A 218 -3.65 -5.89 13.55
CA GLY A 218 -3.53 -7.25 13.03
C GLY A 218 -2.33 -7.43 12.11
N ARG A 219 -1.95 -8.70 11.89
CA ARG A 219 -0.85 -9.09 11.02
C ARG A 219 -1.38 -9.74 9.75
N PHE A 220 -1.14 -9.12 8.60
CA PHE A 220 -1.46 -9.62 7.27
C PHE A 220 -0.70 -8.80 6.22
N LYS A 221 -0.95 -9.02 4.92
CA LYS A 221 -0.38 -8.22 3.84
C LYS A 221 -1.19 -6.94 3.69
N HIS A 222 -0.79 -5.91 4.43
CA HIS A 222 -1.53 -4.66 4.50
C HIS A 222 -1.47 -3.86 3.19
N GLU A 223 -2.64 -3.74 2.56
CA GLU A 223 -2.91 -2.79 1.50
C GLU A 223 -3.77 -1.64 2.03
N GLY A 224 -3.08 -0.58 2.41
CA GLY A 224 -3.65 0.59 3.03
C GLY A 224 -3.90 0.48 4.53
N ALA A 225 -3.94 1.64 5.14
CA ALA A 225 -4.37 1.85 6.52
C ALA A 225 -5.15 3.18 6.58
N TRP A 226 -6.26 3.23 5.85
CA TRP A 226 -7.03 4.45 5.69
C TRP A 226 -7.79 4.80 6.94
N VAL A 227 -7.62 6.04 7.44
CA VAL A 227 -8.13 6.46 8.75
C VAL A 227 -9.29 7.43 8.60
N GLN A 228 -10.40 7.12 9.29
CA GLN A 228 -11.54 8.03 9.45
C GLN A 228 -11.78 8.38 10.92
N GLU A 229 -12.09 9.64 11.19
CA GLU A 229 -12.55 10.08 12.51
C GLU A 229 -14.07 9.91 12.60
N ALA A 230 -14.53 9.12 13.55
CA ALA A 230 -15.95 8.94 13.86
C ALA A 230 -16.51 10.17 14.61
N ARG A 231 -17.84 10.29 14.67
CA ARG A 231 -18.51 11.43 15.33
C ARG A 231 -18.15 11.61 16.80
N ASP A 232 -17.84 10.51 17.48
CA ASP A 232 -17.42 10.54 18.88
C ASP A 232 -15.90 10.76 19.06
N GLY A 233 -15.17 10.93 17.95
CA GLY A 233 -13.73 11.16 17.94
C GLY A 233 -12.88 9.89 18.04
N ARG A 234 -13.48 8.69 18.00
CA ARG A 234 -12.71 7.45 17.77
C ARG A 234 -12.18 7.44 16.34
N VAL A 235 -11.11 6.71 16.12
CA VAL A 235 -10.61 6.48 14.78
C VAL A 235 -10.98 5.08 14.30
N VAL A 236 -11.34 5.02 13.03
CA VAL A 236 -11.63 3.80 12.29
C VAL A 236 -10.56 3.66 11.23
N VAL A 237 -9.90 2.50 11.15
CA VAL A 237 -8.86 2.22 10.14
C VAL A 237 -9.31 1.07 9.29
N TYR A 238 -9.32 1.25 7.97
CA TYR A 238 -9.62 0.22 6.98
C TYR A 238 -8.33 -0.28 6.33
N SER A 239 -8.26 -1.58 6.04
CA SER A 239 -7.12 -2.20 5.37
C SER A 239 -7.56 -3.39 4.52
N GLY A 240 -7.04 -3.51 3.31
CA GLY A 240 -7.09 -4.71 2.50
C GLY A 240 -5.99 -5.69 2.90
N ASP A 241 -6.19 -6.99 2.65
CA ASP A 241 -5.16 -8.02 2.71
C ASP A 241 -4.92 -8.56 1.30
N ASP A 242 -3.85 -8.10 0.64
CA ASP A 242 -3.60 -8.45 -0.75
C ASP A 242 -3.13 -9.89 -0.93
N GLU A 243 -4.11 -10.75 -1.07
CA GLU A 243 -3.93 -12.13 -1.55
C GLU A 243 -5.29 -12.63 -2.06
N GLN A 244 -5.27 -13.54 -3.03
CA GLN A 244 -6.50 -14.18 -3.50
C GLN A 244 -7.20 -14.92 -2.35
N PHE A 245 -8.50 -14.59 -2.13
CA PHE A 245 -9.35 -15.16 -1.08
C PHE A 245 -9.07 -14.64 0.34
N GLU A 246 -8.32 -13.55 0.49
CA GLU A 246 -8.15 -12.84 1.76
C GLU A 246 -9.23 -11.76 1.94
N TYR A 247 -9.07 -10.89 2.92
CA TYR A 247 -10.17 -10.20 3.57
C TYR A 247 -10.01 -8.68 3.59
N ILE A 248 -11.11 -7.99 3.83
CA ILE A 248 -11.14 -6.57 4.18
C ILE A 248 -11.29 -6.47 5.69
N TYR A 249 -10.43 -5.69 6.34
CA TYR A 249 -10.40 -5.48 7.78
C TYR A 249 -10.76 -4.06 8.16
N ARG A 250 -11.27 -3.91 9.39
CA ARG A 250 -11.56 -2.63 10.03
C ARG A 250 -11.11 -2.65 11.48
N PHE A 251 -10.32 -1.66 11.90
CA PHE A 251 -10.01 -1.43 13.30
C PHE A 251 -10.82 -0.22 13.81
N VAL A 252 -11.31 -0.28 15.06
CA VAL A 252 -11.97 0.84 15.75
C VAL A 252 -11.27 1.07 17.09
N SER A 253 -10.74 2.27 17.31
CA SER A 253 -10.05 2.62 18.56
C SER A 253 -11.00 2.56 19.76
N ALA A 254 -10.48 2.17 20.94
CA ALA A 254 -11.26 2.06 22.17
C ALA A 254 -11.74 3.42 22.70
N LEU A 255 -10.96 4.48 22.48
CA LEU A 255 -11.23 5.84 22.95
C LEU A 255 -11.14 6.84 21.81
N PRO A 256 -11.85 7.99 21.92
CA PRO A 256 -11.59 9.16 21.10
C PRO A 256 -10.10 9.48 21.10
N TRP A 257 -9.51 9.70 19.92
CA TRP A 257 -8.07 9.80 19.79
C TRP A 257 -7.45 10.95 20.60
N ARG A 258 -8.14 12.10 20.68
CA ARG A 258 -7.69 13.23 21.50
C ARG A 258 -7.70 12.89 23.00
N LYS A 259 -8.69 12.10 23.45
CA LYS A 259 -8.77 11.62 24.84
C LYS A 259 -7.67 10.59 25.14
N ALA A 260 -7.45 9.64 24.25
CA ALA A 260 -6.39 8.65 24.39
C ALA A 260 -5.02 9.32 24.55
N ARG A 261 -4.66 10.23 23.62
CA ARG A 261 -3.38 10.96 23.67
C ARG A 261 -3.22 11.82 24.94
N LYS A 262 -4.29 12.47 25.38
CA LYS A 262 -4.28 13.23 26.65
C LYS A 262 -4.03 12.34 27.87
N GLN A 263 -4.39 11.07 27.80
CA GLN A 263 -4.13 10.08 28.84
C GLN A 263 -2.76 9.37 28.69
N GLY A 264 -1.92 9.77 27.75
CA GLY A 264 -0.65 9.11 27.47
C GLY A 264 -0.79 7.74 26.80
N LYS A 265 -1.98 7.45 26.22
CA LYS A 265 -2.26 6.23 25.45
C LYS A 265 -2.16 6.50 23.97
N HIS A 266 -1.87 5.46 23.20
CA HIS A 266 -1.86 5.58 21.74
C HIS A 266 -3.18 5.08 21.14
N PRO A 267 -3.86 5.86 20.25
CA PRO A 267 -5.16 5.46 19.68
C PRO A 267 -5.14 4.16 18.90
N LEU A 268 -4.01 3.80 18.28
CA LEU A 268 -3.84 2.59 17.47
C LEU A 268 -3.30 1.39 18.26
N ASP A 269 -3.15 1.49 19.58
CA ASP A 269 -2.70 0.38 20.43
C ASP A 269 -3.85 -0.28 21.21
N GLU A 270 -4.98 0.42 21.37
CA GLU A 270 -6.15 -0.09 22.09
C GLU A 270 -7.43 0.07 21.25
N GLY A 271 -8.06 -1.04 20.89
CA GLY A 271 -9.27 -1.05 20.08
C GLY A 271 -9.74 -2.46 19.73
N THR A 272 -10.66 -2.54 18.79
CA THR A 272 -11.18 -3.80 18.29
C THR A 272 -10.91 -3.90 16.79
N LEU A 273 -10.30 -5.01 16.38
CA LEU A 273 -10.15 -5.40 14.99
C LEU A 273 -11.38 -6.21 14.57
N TYR A 274 -11.86 -5.94 13.37
CA TYR A 274 -12.99 -6.62 12.73
C TYR A 274 -12.59 -7.11 11.35
N VAL A 275 -13.32 -8.09 10.83
CA VAL A 275 -13.24 -8.54 9.44
C VAL A 275 -14.61 -8.43 8.77
N GLY A 276 -14.63 -8.08 7.48
CA GLY A 276 -15.86 -7.82 6.74
C GLY A 276 -16.57 -9.09 6.27
N LYS A 277 -17.89 -9.13 6.41
CA LYS A 277 -18.78 -10.12 5.79
C LYS A 277 -19.81 -9.40 4.94
N PHE A 278 -19.82 -9.72 3.65
CA PHE A 278 -20.68 -9.13 2.63
C PHE A 278 -21.77 -10.14 2.24
N ASN A 279 -23.03 -9.86 2.57
CA ASN A 279 -24.15 -10.75 2.36
C ASN A 279 -24.76 -10.54 0.97
N ALA A 280 -25.38 -11.58 0.41
CA ALA A 280 -25.94 -11.58 -0.96
C ALA A 280 -27.10 -10.60 -1.15
N ASP A 281 -27.74 -10.15 -0.08
CA ASP A 281 -28.83 -9.18 -0.09
C ASP A 281 -28.39 -7.72 -0.10
N GLY A 282 -27.08 -7.45 -0.20
CA GLY A 282 -26.50 -6.11 -0.15
C GLY A 282 -26.31 -5.56 1.26
N SER A 283 -26.60 -6.34 2.29
CA SER A 283 -26.20 -6.02 3.67
C SER A 283 -24.81 -6.54 3.98
N GLY A 284 -24.16 -5.97 5.00
CA GLY A 284 -22.88 -6.46 5.50
C GLY A 284 -22.72 -6.25 6.99
N GLU A 285 -21.77 -6.95 7.56
CA GLU A 285 -21.46 -6.89 8.98
C GLU A 285 -19.96 -6.96 9.25
N TRP A 286 -19.51 -6.27 10.27
CA TRP A 286 -18.16 -6.33 10.78
C TRP A 286 -18.09 -7.33 11.93
N LEU A 287 -17.44 -8.47 11.67
CA LEU A 287 -17.26 -9.56 12.64
C LEU A 287 -16.09 -9.24 13.56
N PRO A 288 -16.30 -9.15 14.89
CA PRO A 288 -15.21 -8.81 15.81
C PRO A 288 -14.19 -9.95 15.92
N LEU A 289 -12.91 -9.63 15.79
CA LEU A 289 -11.81 -10.54 15.99
C LEU A 289 -11.31 -10.38 17.44
N THR A 290 -12.04 -11.00 18.37
CA THR A 290 -11.79 -10.94 19.81
C THR A 290 -11.99 -12.31 20.46
N PRO A 291 -11.35 -12.58 21.62
CA PRO A 291 -11.58 -13.82 22.38
C PRO A 291 -13.05 -14.07 22.80
N SER A 292 -13.88 -13.01 22.81
CA SER A 292 -15.31 -13.13 23.10
C SER A 292 -16.15 -13.58 21.90
N ASN A 293 -15.59 -13.60 20.70
CA ASN A 293 -16.25 -14.18 19.53
C ASN A 293 -16.28 -15.70 19.68
N PRO A 294 -17.47 -16.34 19.69
CA PRO A 294 -17.57 -17.81 19.88
C PRO A 294 -16.77 -18.61 18.84
N ALA A 295 -16.62 -18.11 17.62
CA ALA A 295 -15.83 -18.75 16.57
C ALA A 295 -14.33 -18.77 16.88
N LEU A 296 -13.86 -17.91 17.78
CA LEU A 296 -12.46 -17.80 18.22
C LEU A 296 -12.25 -18.33 19.65
N ALA A 297 -13.15 -19.20 20.13
CA ALA A 297 -13.04 -19.78 21.45
C ALA A 297 -11.68 -20.47 21.65
N GLY A 298 -10.97 -20.14 22.72
CA GLY A 298 -9.65 -20.66 23.03
C GLY A 298 -8.47 -19.87 22.43
N TRP A 299 -8.72 -18.89 21.57
CA TRP A 299 -7.69 -17.97 21.07
C TRP A 299 -7.49 -16.79 22.04
N SER A 300 -6.25 -16.51 22.38
CA SER A 300 -5.90 -15.25 23.05
C SER A 300 -5.93 -14.07 22.06
N MET A 301 -5.92 -12.85 22.57
CA MET A 301 -5.81 -11.67 21.71
C MET A 301 -4.54 -11.71 20.85
N ASN A 302 -3.42 -12.17 21.40
CA ASN A 302 -2.16 -12.26 20.66
C ASN A 302 -2.20 -13.35 19.58
N ASP A 303 -2.94 -14.45 19.80
CA ASP A 303 -3.16 -15.45 18.74
C ASP A 303 -3.91 -14.85 17.57
N ILE A 304 -4.96 -14.07 17.85
CA ILE A 304 -5.78 -13.38 16.85
C ILE A 304 -4.93 -12.36 16.07
N LEU A 305 -4.14 -11.55 16.76
CA LEU A 305 -3.38 -10.47 16.11
C LEU A 305 -2.17 -10.99 15.31
N ILE A 306 -1.51 -12.07 15.75
CA ILE A 306 -0.37 -12.65 15.04
C ILE A 306 -0.82 -13.57 13.89
N ASN A 307 -1.95 -14.25 14.05
CA ASN A 307 -2.58 -15.08 13.03
C ASN A 307 -3.95 -14.52 12.62
N THR A 308 -3.99 -13.27 12.20
CA THR A 308 -5.22 -12.55 11.86
C THR A 308 -5.98 -13.24 10.71
N ARG A 309 -5.27 -13.76 9.70
CA ARG A 309 -5.86 -14.54 8.60
C ARG A 309 -6.60 -15.78 9.12
N GLY A 310 -6.00 -16.54 10.02
CA GLY A 310 -6.65 -17.71 10.63
C GLY A 310 -7.85 -17.33 11.49
N ALA A 311 -7.80 -16.20 12.20
CA ALA A 311 -8.94 -15.68 12.95
C ALA A 311 -10.10 -15.28 12.02
N ALA A 312 -9.81 -14.65 10.88
CA ALA A 312 -10.79 -14.28 9.87
C ALA A 312 -11.43 -15.51 9.19
N ASP A 313 -10.63 -16.55 8.91
CA ASP A 313 -11.12 -17.84 8.40
C ASP A 313 -12.19 -18.43 9.35
N LEU A 314 -11.88 -18.48 10.64
CA LEU A 314 -12.77 -19.03 11.66
C LEU A 314 -14.02 -18.15 11.88
N ALA A 315 -13.87 -16.83 11.81
CA ALA A 315 -14.98 -15.91 11.96
C ALA A 315 -15.99 -15.98 10.80
N GLY A 316 -15.64 -16.58 9.66
CA GLY A 316 -16.51 -16.75 8.52
C GLY A 316 -16.66 -15.48 7.67
N ALA A 317 -15.59 -14.74 7.51
CA ALA A 317 -15.51 -13.56 6.65
C ALA A 317 -15.69 -13.87 5.16
N THR A 318 -16.05 -12.87 4.36
CA THR A 318 -16.16 -13.02 2.90
C THR A 318 -14.79 -13.01 2.24
N LYS A 319 -14.47 -14.09 1.52
CA LYS A 319 -13.22 -14.23 0.76
C LYS A 319 -13.24 -13.37 -0.48
N MET A 320 -12.33 -12.41 -0.59
CA MET A 320 -12.31 -11.40 -1.64
C MET A 320 -11.29 -11.72 -2.76
N ASP A 321 -11.36 -10.95 -3.85
CA ASP A 321 -10.51 -11.07 -5.04
C ASP A 321 -9.30 -10.13 -4.96
N ARG A 322 -8.37 -10.36 -4.01
CA ARG A 322 -7.20 -9.52 -3.72
C ARG A 322 -7.64 -8.10 -3.35
N PRO A 323 -8.04 -7.86 -2.08
CA PRO A 323 -8.32 -6.52 -1.58
C PRO A 323 -7.06 -5.67 -1.54
N GLU A 324 -7.10 -4.57 -2.28
CA GLU A 324 -6.02 -3.59 -2.37
C GLU A 324 -6.33 -2.34 -1.54
N TRP A 325 -6.18 -1.17 -2.13
CA TRP A 325 -6.38 0.10 -1.45
C TRP A 325 -7.84 0.36 -1.07
N ILE A 326 -8.01 1.08 0.02
CA ILE A 326 -9.30 1.54 0.54
C ILE A 326 -9.22 3.04 0.77
N ASP A 327 -10.28 3.76 0.38
CA ASP A 327 -10.46 5.16 0.69
C ASP A 327 -11.94 5.45 1.02
N THR A 328 -12.26 6.66 1.37
CA THR A 328 -13.59 7.03 1.85
C THR A 328 -14.10 8.34 1.28
N PHE A 329 -15.42 8.44 1.18
CA PHE A 329 -16.15 9.68 0.94
C PHE A 329 -16.74 10.15 2.28
N PRO A 330 -16.08 11.04 3.02
CA PRO A 330 -16.46 11.37 4.41
C PRO A 330 -17.88 11.92 4.55
N ASP A 331 -18.28 12.79 3.63
CA ASP A 331 -19.61 13.44 3.66
C ASP A 331 -20.76 12.48 3.40
N GLN A 332 -20.45 11.27 2.89
CA GLN A 332 -21.43 10.25 2.53
C GLN A 332 -21.39 9.02 3.42
N LEU A 333 -20.47 8.98 4.39
CA LEU A 333 -20.21 7.79 5.20
C LEU A 333 -20.00 6.53 4.35
N THR A 334 -19.32 6.69 3.21
CA THR A 334 -19.10 5.63 2.22
C THR A 334 -17.61 5.34 2.10
N ALA A 335 -17.24 4.07 2.15
CA ALA A 335 -15.90 3.59 1.84
C ALA A 335 -15.90 2.83 0.51
N VAL A 336 -14.77 2.81 -0.14
CA VAL A 336 -14.55 2.20 -1.44
C VAL A 336 -13.25 1.42 -1.42
N ALA A 337 -13.25 0.21 -2.00
CA ALA A 337 -12.07 -0.65 -2.08
C ALA A 337 -11.90 -1.22 -3.48
N THR A 338 -10.66 -1.32 -3.90
CA THR A 338 -10.26 -2.04 -5.11
C THR A 338 -10.05 -3.51 -4.81
N LEU A 339 -10.47 -4.35 -5.75
CA LEU A 339 -10.28 -5.80 -5.77
C LEU A 339 -9.63 -6.13 -7.12
N THR A 340 -8.31 -6.36 -7.11
CA THR A 340 -7.51 -6.22 -8.33
C THR A 340 -7.72 -7.35 -9.34
N ASN A 341 -7.76 -8.62 -8.90
CA ASN A 341 -8.10 -9.77 -9.76
C ASN A 341 -8.14 -11.08 -8.97
N ASN A 342 -8.68 -12.15 -9.58
CA ASN A 342 -8.57 -13.50 -9.04
C ASN A 342 -8.65 -14.55 -10.17
N SER A 343 -7.52 -15.09 -10.56
CA SER A 343 -7.44 -16.13 -11.59
C SER A 343 -7.94 -17.50 -11.14
N ARG A 344 -8.05 -17.74 -9.83
CA ARG A 344 -8.41 -19.05 -9.24
C ARG A 344 -9.85 -19.13 -8.78
N ARG A 345 -10.62 -18.01 -8.75
CA ARG A 345 -12.02 -18.06 -8.32
C ARG A 345 -12.83 -19.00 -9.22
N GLY A 346 -13.62 -19.88 -8.59
CA GLY A 346 -14.41 -20.91 -9.28
C GLY A 346 -13.62 -22.12 -9.78
N SER A 347 -12.30 -22.14 -9.62
CA SER A 347 -11.48 -23.32 -9.93
C SER A 347 -11.68 -24.41 -8.88
N VAL A 348 -11.37 -25.67 -9.24
CA VAL A 348 -11.50 -26.81 -8.31
C VAL A 348 -10.65 -26.61 -7.06
N GLY A 349 -11.26 -26.71 -5.89
CA GLY A 349 -10.61 -26.52 -4.60
C GLY A 349 -10.55 -25.08 -4.09
N PHE A 350 -11.08 -24.11 -4.87
CA PHE A 350 -11.15 -22.71 -4.48
C PHE A 350 -12.61 -22.23 -4.32
N ALA A 351 -12.80 -21.09 -3.68
CA ALA A 351 -14.12 -20.53 -3.48
C ALA A 351 -14.82 -20.23 -4.82
N PRO A 352 -16.13 -20.52 -4.92
CA PRO A 352 -16.95 -20.15 -6.08
C PRO A 352 -17.17 -18.63 -6.12
N THR A 353 -17.92 -18.17 -7.13
CA THR A 353 -18.50 -16.83 -7.15
C THR A 353 -19.49 -16.64 -6.00
N ASP A 354 -19.56 -15.41 -5.53
CA ASP A 354 -20.58 -14.93 -4.60
C ASP A 354 -21.02 -13.51 -5.02
N ALA A 355 -21.92 -12.89 -4.27
CA ALA A 355 -22.45 -11.58 -4.64
C ALA A 355 -21.36 -10.49 -4.65
N ALA A 356 -20.36 -10.57 -3.74
CA ALA A 356 -19.25 -9.63 -3.67
C ALA A 356 -18.17 -9.90 -4.72
N ASN A 357 -18.11 -11.12 -5.26
CA ASN A 357 -17.11 -11.58 -6.22
C ASN A 357 -17.79 -12.36 -7.36
N PRO A 358 -18.48 -11.66 -8.30
CA PRO A 358 -19.43 -12.29 -9.22
C PRO A 358 -18.81 -12.98 -10.44
N ARG A 359 -17.48 -12.88 -10.65
CA ARG A 359 -16.80 -13.45 -11.84
C ARG A 359 -15.85 -14.58 -11.50
N ALA A 360 -15.84 -15.62 -12.34
CA ALA A 360 -14.97 -16.78 -12.21
C ALA A 360 -14.46 -17.26 -13.60
N PRO A 361 -13.16 -17.10 -13.91
CA PRO A 361 -12.18 -16.29 -13.20
C PRO A 361 -12.51 -14.81 -13.26
N ASN A 362 -11.86 -14.00 -12.39
CA ASN A 362 -11.96 -12.55 -12.42
C ASN A 362 -10.61 -11.94 -12.85
N PRO A 363 -10.31 -11.85 -14.15
CA PRO A 363 -9.01 -11.32 -14.60
C PRO A 363 -8.90 -9.81 -14.50
N TYR A 364 -10.02 -9.08 -14.51
CA TYR A 364 -10.02 -7.62 -14.61
C TYR A 364 -10.20 -6.92 -13.26
N GLY A 365 -10.65 -7.63 -12.22
CA GLY A 365 -10.96 -7.02 -10.94
C GLY A 365 -12.25 -6.19 -10.95
N HIS A 366 -12.50 -5.53 -9.83
CA HIS A 366 -13.67 -4.68 -9.64
C HIS A 366 -13.47 -3.75 -8.45
N ILE A 367 -14.39 -2.81 -8.27
CA ILE A 367 -14.41 -1.87 -7.16
C ILE A 367 -15.71 -2.09 -6.39
N ILE A 368 -15.59 -2.34 -5.08
CA ILE A 368 -16.70 -2.48 -4.15
C ILE A 368 -16.79 -1.25 -3.27
N ARG A 369 -18.00 -0.88 -2.84
CA ARG A 369 -18.21 0.19 -1.88
C ARG A 369 -19.21 -0.24 -0.82
N TRP A 370 -19.06 0.31 0.40
CA TRP A 370 -20.01 0.12 1.49
C TRP A 370 -20.31 1.42 2.20
N TYR A 371 -21.49 1.52 2.79
CA TYR A 371 -21.99 2.75 3.36
C TYR A 371 -22.71 2.51 4.68
N TYR A 372 -22.58 3.50 5.57
CA TYR A 372 -23.17 3.50 6.90
C TYR A 372 -24.34 4.49 6.94
N ARG A 373 -25.25 4.31 7.92
CA ARG A 373 -26.38 5.21 8.10
C ARG A 373 -26.02 6.43 8.93
N ASN A 374 -25.29 6.24 10.03
CA ASN A 374 -25.08 7.28 11.02
C ASN A 374 -23.62 7.54 11.34
N ASP A 375 -22.77 6.49 11.41
CA ASP A 375 -21.41 6.62 11.89
C ASP A 375 -20.51 5.49 11.38
N TRP A 376 -19.21 5.79 11.23
CA TRP A 376 -18.16 4.84 10.80
C TRP A 376 -17.99 3.65 11.74
N THR A 377 -18.45 3.76 12.99
CA THR A 377 -18.34 2.72 14.02
C THR A 377 -19.48 1.72 14.02
N GLU A 378 -20.50 1.88 13.18
CA GLU A 378 -21.59 0.92 13.05
C GLU A 378 -21.06 -0.45 12.63
N ASN A 379 -21.58 -1.53 13.23
CA ASN A 379 -21.16 -2.89 12.91
C ASN A 379 -21.91 -3.50 11.72
N THR A 380 -22.87 -2.79 11.16
CA THR A 380 -23.59 -3.18 9.95
C THR A 380 -23.51 -2.08 8.91
N PHE A 381 -23.52 -2.47 7.64
CA PHE A 381 -23.43 -1.55 6.50
C PHE A 381 -24.28 -2.08 5.32
N GLY A 382 -24.62 -1.19 4.40
CA GLY A 382 -25.07 -1.57 3.08
C GLY A 382 -23.87 -1.58 2.12
N TRP A 383 -23.93 -2.37 1.04
CA TRP A 383 -22.85 -2.41 0.07
C TRP A 383 -23.35 -2.70 -1.35
N ASP A 384 -22.57 -2.31 -2.33
CA ASP A 384 -22.75 -2.65 -3.75
C ASP A 384 -21.40 -2.73 -4.49
N ILE A 385 -21.44 -3.14 -5.74
CA ILE A 385 -20.29 -3.08 -6.65
C ILE A 385 -20.36 -1.76 -7.41
N PHE A 386 -19.36 -0.90 -7.23
CA PHE A 386 -19.24 0.36 -7.94
C PHE A 386 -19.01 0.14 -9.44
N ALA A 387 -18.05 -0.73 -9.79
CA ALA A 387 -17.75 -1.07 -11.17
C ALA A 387 -17.09 -2.44 -11.28
N LEU A 388 -17.54 -3.26 -12.21
CA LEU A 388 -16.81 -4.42 -12.71
C LEU A 388 -15.86 -3.94 -13.80
N ALA A 389 -14.54 -4.03 -13.56
CA ALA A 389 -13.53 -3.60 -14.51
C ALA A 389 -13.51 -4.50 -15.77
N GLY A 390 -12.94 -3.99 -16.86
CA GLY A 390 -12.92 -4.67 -18.16
C GLY A 390 -13.04 -3.70 -19.32
N ASP A 391 -13.43 -4.18 -20.48
CA ASP A 391 -13.68 -3.36 -21.67
C ASP A 391 -15.19 -3.22 -21.90
N PRO A 392 -15.80 -2.04 -21.67
CA PRO A 392 -17.22 -1.85 -21.88
C PRO A 392 -17.66 -2.03 -23.35
N ALA A 393 -16.75 -1.91 -24.30
CA ALA A 393 -17.01 -2.17 -25.71
C ALA A 393 -17.01 -3.67 -26.05
N ASN A 394 -16.51 -4.53 -25.15
CA ASN A 394 -16.49 -5.98 -25.30
C ASN A 394 -17.37 -6.66 -24.24
N PRO A 395 -18.61 -7.07 -24.57
CA PRO A 395 -19.52 -7.70 -23.60
C PRO A 395 -18.97 -8.97 -22.94
N ALA A 396 -18.00 -9.66 -23.55
CA ALA A 396 -17.39 -10.86 -23.00
C ALA A 396 -16.57 -10.57 -21.71
N THR A 397 -16.18 -9.33 -21.47
CA THR A 397 -15.49 -8.94 -20.24
C THR A 397 -16.44 -8.81 -19.04
N GLY A 398 -17.74 -8.70 -19.28
CA GLY A 398 -18.74 -8.43 -18.23
C GLY A 398 -18.53 -7.10 -17.51
N SER A 399 -17.90 -6.12 -18.18
CA SER A 399 -17.63 -4.79 -17.62
C SER A 399 -18.92 -4.01 -17.40
N THR A 400 -18.96 -3.24 -16.29
CA THR A 400 -20.03 -2.26 -16.01
C THR A 400 -19.50 -0.82 -16.00
N ILE A 401 -18.29 -0.60 -16.51
CA ILE A 401 -17.68 0.73 -16.60
C ILE A 401 -18.49 1.64 -17.53
N ALA A 402 -18.78 2.85 -17.08
CA ALA A 402 -19.32 3.91 -17.92
C ALA A 402 -18.16 4.83 -18.39
N GLY A 403 -17.48 4.47 -19.51
CA GLY A 403 -16.36 5.25 -20.03
C GLY A 403 -15.16 4.44 -20.48
N ASP A 404 -13.96 4.88 -20.12
CA ASP A 404 -12.71 4.27 -20.58
C ASP A 404 -12.41 2.96 -19.86
N LYS A 405 -11.99 1.95 -20.63
CA LYS A 405 -11.63 0.61 -20.12
C LYS A 405 -10.40 0.63 -19.23
N TYR A 406 -10.45 -0.18 -18.18
CA TYR A 406 -9.32 -0.50 -17.31
C TYR A 406 -9.50 -1.90 -16.71
N GLY A 407 -8.44 -2.39 -16.10
CA GLY A 407 -8.47 -3.63 -15.32
C GLY A 407 -7.34 -3.64 -14.30
N SER A 408 -7.40 -4.59 -13.38
CA SER A 408 -6.54 -4.65 -12.20
C SER A 408 -6.49 -3.30 -11.46
N PRO A 409 -7.66 -2.77 -10.99
CA PRO A 409 -7.65 -1.59 -10.13
C PRO A 409 -6.92 -1.94 -8.84
N ASP A 410 -6.00 -1.08 -8.46
CA ASP A 410 -5.11 -1.23 -7.32
C ASP A 410 -5.19 0.01 -6.44
N GLY A 411 -4.33 1.03 -6.68
CA GLY A 411 -4.42 2.29 -5.97
C GLY A 411 -5.76 2.99 -6.15
N ILE A 412 -6.29 3.55 -5.07
CA ILE A 412 -7.51 4.36 -5.09
C ILE A 412 -7.34 5.58 -4.19
N TYR A 413 -7.84 6.73 -4.64
CA TYR A 413 -7.76 7.97 -3.89
C TYR A 413 -8.99 8.83 -4.12
N VAL A 414 -9.65 9.24 -3.05
CA VAL A 414 -10.76 10.20 -3.06
C VAL A 414 -10.21 11.59 -2.75
N ALA A 415 -10.16 12.45 -3.75
CA ALA A 415 -9.73 13.82 -3.57
C ALA A 415 -10.73 14.62 -2.71
N PRO A 416 -10.31 15.73 -2.07
CA PRO A 416 -11.22 16.58 -1.29
C PRO A 416 -12.44 17.09 -2.07
N SER A 417 -12.31 17.25 -3.38
CA SER A 417 -13.42 17.57 -4.31
C SER A 417 -14.42 16.42 -4.50
N GLY A 418 -14.18 15.25 -3.95
CA GLY A 418 -15.00 14.05 -4.12
C GLY A 418 -14.73 13.26 -5.40
N ARG A 419 -13.73 13.64 -6.21
CA ARG A 419 -13.32 12.85 -7.39
C ARG A 419 -12.62 11.58 -6.96
N LEU A 420 -12.98 10.47 -7.61
CA LEU A 420 -12.37 9.18 -7.38
C LEU A 420 -11.24 8.94 -8.40
N TRP A 421 -10.01 8.81 -7.92
CA TRP A 421 -8.85 8.47 -8.73
C TRP A 421 -8.54 6.98 -8.59
N ILE A 422 -8.36 6.30 -9.72
CA ILE A 422 -8.13 4.86 -9.78
C ILE A 422 -6.80 4.63 -10.50
N GLN A 423 -5.87 3.93 -9.88
CA GLN A 423 -4.61 3.50 -10.46
C GLN A 423 -4.68 2.00 -10.77
N THR A 424 -3.89 1.54 -11.74
CA THR A 424 -3.91 0.14 -12.15
C THR A 424 -2.54 -0.51 -12.02
N ASP A 425 -2.53 -1.77 -11.58
CA ASP A 425 -1.39 -2.68 -11.65
C ASP A 425 -1.75 -3.95 -12.46
N VAL A 426 -1.71 -3.82 -13.76
CA VAL A 426 -1.72 -4.99 -14.65
C VAL A 426 -0.31 -5.56 -14.69
N SER A 427 -0.14 -6.78 -14.20
CA SER A 427 1.16 -7.47 -14.20
C SER A 427 1.86 -7.41 -15.55
N GLY A 428 3.16 -7.16 -15.56
CA GLY A 428 3.98 -7.09 -16.76
C GLY A 428 3.84 -8.29 -17.70
N SER A 429 3.59 -9.47 -17.15
CA SER A 429 3.39 -10.71 -17.94
C SER A 429 2.06 -10.75 -18.71
N THR A 430 1.08 -9.94 -18.34
CA THR A 430 -0.26 -9.92 -18.93
C THR A 430 -0.59 -8.60 -19.63
N ILE A 431 0.18 -7.56 -19.39
CA ILE A 431 -0.01 -6.24 -20.01
C ILE A 431 -0.02 -6.34 -21.54
N ASN A 432 -1.04 -5.79 -22.19
CA ASN A 432 -1.27 -5.89 -23.64
C ASN A 432 -1.32 -7.31 -24.20
N ALA A 433 -1.50 -8.35 -23.38
CA ALA A 433 -1.58 -9.75 -23.79
C ALA A 433 -2.82 -10.43 -23.20
N GLY A 434 -3.26 -11.53 -23.83
CA GLY A 434 -4.38 -12.33 -23.34
C GLY A 434 -5.66 -11.50 -23.09
N ALA A 435 -6.19 -11.56 -21.88
CA ALA A 435 -7.36 -10.79 -21.45
C ALA A 435 -7.16 -9.28 -21.55
N TYR A 436 -5.92 -8.80 -21.48
CA TYR A 436 -5.57 -7.38 -21.53
C TYR A 436 -5.12 -6.88 -22.91
N ALA A 437 -5.29 -7.68 -23.97
CA ALA A 437 -4.94 -7.25 -25.33
C ALA A 437 -5.65 -5.93 -25.70
N GLY A 438 -4.86 -4.90 -26.04
CA GLY A 438 -5.38 -3.58 -26.41
C GLY A 438 -5.85 -2.68 -25.26
N PHE A 439 -5.53 -2.99 -24.00
CA PHE A 439 -5.78 -2.10 -22.87
C PHE A 439 -4.76 -0.97 -22.77
N GLY A 440 -3.56 -1.17 -23.28
CA GLY A 440 -2.44 -0.24 -23.12
C GLY A 440 -1.62 -0.54 -21.87
N ASN A 441 -0.73 0.38 -21.51
CA ASN A 441 0.04 0.29 -20.27
C ASN A 441 -0.83 0.62 -19.06
N ASN A 442 -0.30 0.39 -17.87
CA ASN A 442 -0.93 0.80 -16.63
C ASN A 442 -1.24 2.30 -16.62
N GLN A 443 -2.32 2.66 -15.97
CA GLN A 443 -2.97 3.95 -16.16
C GLN A 443 -3.59 4.47 -14.86
N MET A 444 -3.88 5.76 -14.86
CA MET A 444 -4.68 6.43 -13.85
C MET A 444 -5.95 6.97 -14.50
N LEU A 445 -7.07 6.76 -13.85
CA LEU A 445 -8.39 7.21 -14.28
C LEU A 445 -8.99 8.13 -13.23
N CYS A 446 -9.88 9.01 -13.67
CA CYS A 446 -10.74 9.83 -12.82
C CYS A 446 -12.18 9.36 -13.01
N ALA A 447 -12.85 9.03 -11.92
CA ALA A 447 -14.25 8.61 -11.93
C ALA A 447 -15.12 9.62 -11.17
N ASP A 448 -16.31 9.84 -11.69
CA ASP A 448 -17.40 10.50 -10.97
C ASP A 448 -18.10 9.45 -10.10
N PRO A 449 -18.09 9.59 -8.75
CA PRO A 449 -18.62 8.56 -7.86
C PRO A 449 -20.15 8.42 -7.90
N TRP A 450 -20.85 9.38 -8.51
CA TRP A 450 -22.31 9.42 -8.60
C TRP A 450 -22.83 8.80 -9.90
N THR A 451 -22.21 9.19 -11.01
CA THR A 451 -22.62 8.73 -12.34
C THR A 451 -21.89 7.45 -12.75
N GLY A 452 -20.75 7.16 -12.12
CA GLY A 452 -19.83 6.07 -12.51
C GLY A 452 -19.04 6.39 -13.77
N GLU A 453 -19.19 7.60 -14.35
CA GLU A 453 -18.41 7.98 -15.55
C GLU A 453 -16.93 7.96 -15.22
N THR A 454 -16.14 7.20 -16.00
CA THR A 454 -14.71 6.99 -15.77
C THR A 454 -13.92 7.38 -17.00
N ARG A 455 -12.95 8.27 -16.84
CA ARG A 455 -12.08 8.77 -17.92
C ARG A 455 -10.62 8.54 -17.62
N ARG A 456 -9.87 8.11 -18.64
CA ARG A 456 -8.42 7.99 -18.55
C ARG A 456 -7.77 9.37 -18.43
N PHE A 457 -6.97 9.55 -17.40
CA PHE A 457 -6.24 10.79 -17.12
C PHE A 457 -4.76 10.68 -17.48
N LEU A 458 -4.12 9.56 -17.14
CA LEU A 458 -2.71 9.31 -17.33
C LEU A 458 -2.49 7.87 -17.79
N GLN A 459 -1.52 7.67 -18.68
CA GLN A 459 -0.99 6.35 -19.04
C GLN A 459 0.51 6.35 -18.78
N GLY A 460 0.99 5.33 -18.08
CA GLY A 460 2.38 5.18 -17.68
C GLY A 460 3.31 4.72 -18.80
N PRO A 461 4.62 4.81 -18.58
CA PRO A 461 5.63 4.24 -19.46
C PRO A 461 5.48 2.72 -19.57
N ASN A 462 6.22 2.13 -20.50
CA ASN A 462 6.16 0.69 -20.74
C ASN A 462 6.57 -0.11 -19.48
N VAL A 463 5.76 -1.10 -19.16
CA VAL A 463 5.96 -2.02 -18.03
C VAL A 463 6.28 -1.24 -16.74
N CYS A 464 5.35 -0.43 -16.32
CA CYS A 464 5.35 0.23 -15.01
C CYS A 464 3.98 0.01 -14.36
N GLU A 465 3.92 0.21 -13.10
CA GLU A 465 2.68 0.46 -12.35
C GLU A 465 2.47 1.96 -12.20
N ILE A 466 1.22 2.40 -12.15
CA ILE A 466 0.84 3.73 -11.69
C ILE A 466 0.26 3.57 -10.30
N THR A 467 0.92 4.16 -9.33
CA THR A 467 0.60 3.97 -7.92
C THR A 467 0.64 5.30 -7.16
N GLY A 468 0.20 5.31 -5.92
CA GLY A 468 0.26 6.43 -4.99
C GLY A 468 -0.08 7.80 -5.61
N ALA A 469 -1.27 8.33 -5.36
CA ALA A 469 -1.65 9.65 -5.81
C ALA A 469 -2.09 10.50 -4.62
N PHE A 470 -1.68 11.78 -4.60
CA PHE A 470 -2.12 12.71 -3.57
C PHE A 470 -2.09 14.15 -4.08
N VAL A 471 -3.09 14.95 -3.71
CA VAL A 471 -3.15 16.36 -4.09
C VAL A 471 -2.73 17.29 -2.95
N THR A 472 -2.28 18.50 -3.32
CA THR A 472 -2.13 19.60 -2.35
C THR A 472 -3.50 20.04 -1.81
N PRO A 473 -3.58 20.74 -0.65
CA PRO A 473 -4.86 21.19 -0.09
C PRO A 473 -5.75 22.01 -1.04
N ASP A 474 -5.16 22.78 -1.96
CA ASP A 474 -5.88 23.53 -2.99
C ASP A 474 -6.24 22.71 -4.24
N GLU A 475 -5.88 21.43 -4.29
CA GLU A 475 -6.05 20.50 -5.40
C GLU A 475 -5.44 20.96 -6.75
N LYS A 476 -4.49 21.92 -6.73
CA LYS A 476 -3.86 22.44 -7.95
C LYS A 476 -2.57 21.74 -8.33
N THR A 477 -2.05 20.90 -7.44
CA THR A 477 -0.90 20.04 -7.68
C THR A 477 -1.23 18.64 -7.25
N MET A 478 -0.89 17.66 -8.09
CA MET A 478 -0.99 16.24 -7.78
C MET A 478 0.40 15.60 -7.88
N PHE A 479 0.75 14.81 -6.89
CA PHE A 479 1.91 13.92 -6.89
C PHE A 479 1.45 12.53 -7.24
N VAL A 480 2.13 11.86 -8.19
CA VAL A 480 1.78 10.49 -8.63
C VAL A 480 3.05 9.65 -8.73
N GLY A 481 3.01 8.43 -8.22
CA GLY A 481 4.06 7.45 -8.35
C GLY A 481 4.05 6.76 -9.72
N VAL A 482 5.23 6.63 -10.35
CA VAL A 482 5.47 5.73 -11.48
C VAL A 482 6.44 4.68 -10.98
N GLN A 483 5.94 3.46 -10.76
CA GLN A 483 6.69 2.38 -10.14
C GLN A 483 7.32 1.49 -11.21
N HIS A 484 8.50 0.96 -10.95
CA HIS A 484 9.27 -0.07 -11.67
C HIS A 484 9.26 0.01 -13.23
N PRO A 485 9.41 1.18 -13.87
CA PRO A 485 9.47 1.24 -15.32
C PRO A 485 10.63 0.39 -15.83
N GLY A 486 10.34 -0.53 -16.76
CA GLY A 486 11.35 -1.42 -17.32
C GLY A 486 11.59 -2.71 -16.54
N GLU A 487 10.73 -3.06 -15.58
CA GLU A 487 10.70 -4.41 -15.02
C GLU A 487 10.45 -5.45 -16.14
N ALA A 488 11.09 -6.61 -16.04
CA ALA A 488 10.94 -7.63 -17.06
C ALA A 488 9.51 -8.19 -17.07
N PRO A 489 8.78 -8.14 -18.19
CA PRO A 489 7.42 -8.70 -18.26
C PRO A 489 7.40 -10.22 -18.05
N THR A 490 8.49 -10.89 -18.38
CA THR A 490 8.69 -12.34 -18.14
C THR A 490 10.16 -12.62 -17.87
N GLY A 491 10.43 -13.49 -16.90
CA GLY A 491 11.80 -13.85 -16.51
C GLY A 491 12.51 -12.75 -15.74
N ALA A 492 13.82 -12.70 -15.85
CA ALA A 492 14.66 -11.71 -15.16
C ALA A 492 15.12 -10.60 -16.11
N ASN A 493 15.35 -9.42 -15.55
CA ASN A 493 16.05 -8.35 -16.23
C ASN A 493 17.51 -8.76 -16.57
N ASP A 494 18.11 -8.06 -17.53
CA ASP A 494 19.50 -8.24 -17.91
C ASP A 494 20.32 -7.03 -17.44
N PRO A 495 21.26 -7.20 -16.48
CA PRO A 495 22.08 -6.10 -15.99
C PRO A 495 23.01 -5.51 -17.06
N ALA A 496 23.33 -6.26 -18.11
CA ALA A 496 24.11 -5.78 -19.26
C ALA A 496 23.27 -4.96 -20.24
N ASN A 497 21.94 -5.13 -20.24
CA ASN A 497 21.02 -4.38 -21.09
C ASN A 497 19.84 -3.83 -20.26
N PRO A 498 20.09 -2.94 -19.30
CA PRO A 498 19.10 -2.51 -18.32
C PRO A 498 17.95 -1.68 -18.91
N LYS A 499 18.10 -1.15 -20.13
CA LYS A 499 17.07 -0.35 -20.83
C LYS A 499 16.23 -1.17 -21.81
N ARG A 500 16.30 -2.50 -21.77
CA ARG A 500 15.61 -3.38 -22.72
C ARG A 500 14.11 -3.11 -22.80
N PHE A 501 13.46 -2.80 -21.70
CA PHE A 501 12.01 -2.64 -21.63
C PHE A 501 11.57 -1.18 -21.46
N SER A 502 12.43 -0.34 -20.88
CA SER A 502 12.15 1.09 -20.72
C SER A 502 13.45 1.89 -20.53
N SER A 503 13.48 3.13 -21.00
CA SER A 503 14.53 4.13 -20.71
C SER A 503 14.02 5.29 -19.84
N TRP A 504 12.82 5.17 -19.29
CA TRP A 504 12.17 6.21 -18.49
C TRP A 504 12.85 6.34 -17.09
N PRO A 505 12.96 7.56 -16.50
CA PRO A 505 12.46 8.85 -17.00
C PRO A 505 13.46 9.59 -17.91
N ASP A 506 14.74 9.20 -17.96
CA ASP A 506 15.83 10.00 -18.51
C ASP A 506 16.08 9.76 -20.02
N GLY A 507 15.33 8.84 -20.64
CA GLY A 507 15.51 8.49 -22.05
C GLY A 507 16.85 7.82 -22.35
N ASP A 508 17.32 7.94 -23.59
CA ASP A 508 18.55 7.27 -24.03
C ASP A 508 19.83 7.84 -23.40
N LEU A 509 19.79 9.09 -22.95
CA LEU A 509 20.93 9.78 -22.30
C LEU A 509 21.06 9.42 -20.83
N GLY A 510 20.01 8.85 -20.21
CA GLY A 510 20.01 8.48 -18.81
C GLY A 510 20.68 7.15 -18.50
N GLY A 511 20.74 6.83 -17.23
CA GLY A 511 21.21 5.55 -16.70
C GLY A 511 20.20 4.42 -16.84
N ARG A 512 20.08 3.60 -15.81
CA ARG A 512 19.07 2.55 -15.71
C ARG A 512 17.68 3.13 -15.53
N PRO A 513 16.61 2.45 -15.99
CA PRO A 513 15.24 2.86 -15.67
C PRO A 513 15.05 2.92 -14.16
N ARG A 514 14.24 3.85 -13.70
CA ARG A 514 14.00 4.07 -12.27
C ARG A 514 12.63 4.64 -12.00
N SER A 515 12.06 4.24 -10.90
CA SER A 515 10.83 4.82 -10.37
C SER A 515 11.00 6.30 -10.08
N SER A 516 9.93 7.05 -10.20
CA SER A 516 9.92 8.50 -9.89
C SER A 516 8.53 8.95 -9.49
N THR A 517 8.47 9.99 -8.68
CA THR A 517 7.25 10.74 -8.42
C THR A 517 7.14 11.85 -9.45
N ILE A 518 6.08 11.86 -10.22
CA ILE A 518 5.76 12.96 -11.14
C ILE A 518 4.88 13.99 -10.44
N VAL A 519 4.99 15.23 -10.88
CA VAL A 519 4.20 16.36 -10.39
C VAL A 519 3.33 16.87 -11.51
N ILE A 520 2.03 16.86 -11.31
CA ILE A 520 1.04 17.27 -12.29
C ILE A 520 0.40 18.58 -11.84
N THR A 521 0.35 19.56 -12.75
CA THR A 521 -0.34 20.84 -12.57
C THR A 521 -1.11 21.17 -13.84
N LYS A 522 -2.22 21.87 -13.72
CA LYS A 522 -3.00 22.33 -14.87
C LYS A 522 -2.38 23.62 -15.44
N ASP A 523 -2.32 23.78 -16.76
CA ASP A 523 -1.69 24.93 -17.42
C ASP A 523 -2.38 26.25 -17.08
N ASP A 524 -3.69 26.24 -16.86
CA ASP A 524 -4.49 27.40 -16.44
C ASP A 524 -4.43 27.69 -14.93
N GLY A 525 -3.73 26.85 -14.15
CA GLY A 525 -3.62 26.95 -12.69
C GLY A 525 -4.88 26.54 -11.93
N GLY A 526 -5.83 25.86 -12.61
CA GLY A 526 -7.06 25.32 -12.00
C GLY A 526 -6.81 24.05 -11.19
N GLN A 527 -7.88 23.51 -10.61
CA GLN A 527 -7.85 22.24 -9.89
C GLN A 527 -7.66 21.06 -10.87
N ILE A 528 -6.92 20.04 -10.42
CA ILE A 528 -6.69 18.82 -11.19
C ILE A 528 -8.01 18.07 -11.39
N GLY A 529 -8.29 17.65 -12.63
CA GLY A 529 -9.51 16.94 -12.99
C GLY A 529 -10.75 17.82 -13.20
N SER A 530 -10.59 19.16 -13.17
CA SER A 530 -11.69 20.10 -13.45
C SER A 530 -11.79 20.44 -14.94
#